data_b61e49c379ae68bc71d343d9a96696b5
#
_entry.id   b61e49c379ae68bc71d343d9a96696b5
#
_cell.length_a   1.000
_cell.length_b   1.000
_cell.length_c   1.000
_cell.angle_alpha   90.00
_cell.angle_beta   90.00
_cell.angle_gamma   90.00
#
_symmetry.space_group_name_H-M   'P 1'
#
loop_
_entity.id
_entity.type
_entity.pdbx_description
1 polymer ?
#
loop_
_entity_poly.entity_id
_entity_poly.type
_entity_poly.pdbx_seq_one_letter_code
_entity_poly.pdbx_strand_id
1 'polypeptide(L)'
;MRPTITIPKALEKGDTIALASPASHSAHPQRIGLATGYLESKGFRVRHASHLNRIDTDPATADSEKLADLHELFRDPEVHAIVCLRGGAGSSRLLSQLDYSLIAANPKILVGYSDITALSLGIFATTGLVGFSGPMAATELWEPSPYTEEHFWGMLTDPDYSKEMLNNALQHTKCIRPGREEGPLDRGVTFRCSHPWSALLTCPTLMAQFSFLKM
;
A
#
# COMPACT_ATOMS: atom_id res chain seq x y z
N MET A 1 0.70 12.19 21.49
CA MET A 1 1.53 11.00 21.76
C MET A 1 1.83 10.36 20.40
N ARG A 2 3.05 9.92 20.12
CA ARG A 2 3.31 9.15 18.88
C ARG A 2 2.74 7.75 19.04
N PRO A 3 2.07 7.18 18.03
CA PRO A 3 1.58 5.81 18.12
C PRO A 3 2.76 4.83 18.21
N THR A 4 2.53 3.70 18.89
CA THR A 4 3.50 2.59 18.90
C THR A 4 3.59 2.01 17.49
N ILE A 5 4.82 1.78 17.01
CA ILE A 5 5.02 1.17 15.69
C ILE A 5 4.53 -0.28 15.74
N THR A 6 3.66 -0.64 14.80
CA THR A 6 3.10 -1.98 14.64
C THR A 6 3.49 -2.51 13.27
N ILE A 7 4.27 -3.58 13.26
CA ILE A 7 4.61 -4.34 12.04
C ILE A 7 3.58 -5.46 11.91
N PRO A 8 2.85 -5.57 10.80
CA PRO A 8 1.89 -6.66 10.61
C PRO A 8 2.62 -8.01 10.49
N LYS A 9 1.91 -9.10 10.79
CA LYS A 9 2.44 -10.47 10.66
C LYS A 9 2.84 -10.75 9.20
N ALA A 10 3.99 -11.40 9.00
CA ALA A 10 4.42 -11.88 7.69
C ALA A 10 3.45 -12.93 7.14
N LEU A 11 3.33 -12.99 5.81
CA LEU A 11 2.46 -13.94 5.12
C LEU A 11 3.01 -15.37 5.17
N GLU A 12 2.11 -16.31 5.37
CA GLU A 12 2.37 -17.74 5.28
C GLU A 12 1.57 -18.35 4.12
N LYS A 13 2.03 -19.49 3.58
CA LYS A 13 1.28 -20.21 2.53
C LYS A 13 -0.12 -20.59 3.03
N GLY A 14 -1.13 -20.37 2.21
CA GLY A 14 -2.53 -20.56 2.57
C GLY A 14 -3.22 -19.32 3.15
N ASP A 15 -2.47 -18.25 3.47
CA ASP A 15 -3.05 -16.97 3.87
C ASP A 15 -3.87 -16.35 2.74
N THR A 16 -4.78 -15.46 3.09
CA THR A 16 -5.63 -14.75 2.13
C THR A 16 -5.09 -13.35 1.86
N ILE A 17 -4.86 -13.07 0.59
CA ILE A 17 -4.53 -11.73 0.07
C ILE A 17 -5.81 -11.14 -0.55
N ALA A 18 -6.25 -10.00 -0.07
CA ALA A 18 -7.37 -9.28 -0.64
C ALA A 18 -6.88 -8.25 -1.67
N LEU A 19 -7.61 -8.12 -2.78
CA LEU A 19 -7.41 -7.06 -3.76
C LEU A 19 -8.42 -5.94 -3.52
N ALA A 20 -7.94 -4.69 -3.48
CA ALA A 20 -8.77 -3.50 -3.26
C ALA A 20 -8.39 -2.36 -4.22
N SER A 21 -9.34 -1.45 -4.48
CA SER A 21 -9.14 -0.28 -5.34
C SER A 21 -9.45 1.05 -4.63
N PRO A 22 -8.68 1.41 -3.57
CA PRO A 22 -8.97 2.63 -2.80
C PRO A 22 -8.62 3.93 -3.55
N ALA A 23 -7.87 3.85 -4.64
CA ALA A 23 -7.58 4.96 -5.53
C ALA A 23 -8.43 4.88 -6.82
N SER A 24 -7.80 4.79 -7.99
CA SER A 24 -8.52 4.69 -9.27
C SER A 24 -8.77 3.24 -9.67
N HIS A 25 -9.82 3.02 -10.47
CA HIS A 25 -10.07 1.74 -11.14
C HIS A 25 -8.98 1.45 -12.20
N SER A 26 -8.80 0.19 -12.55
CA SER A 26 -7.92 -0.22 -13.64
C SER A 26 -8.64 -0.15 -14.98
N ALA A 27 -8.02 0.48 -15.98
CA ALA A 27 -8.50 0.46 -17.36
C ALA A 27 -8.30 -0.91 -18.05
N HIS A 28 -7.59 -1.83 -17.40
CA HIS A 28 -7.27 -3.16 -17.91
C HIS A 28 -7.81 -4.26 -16.97
N PRO A 29 -9.11 -4.56 -16.97
CA PRO A 29 -9.73 -5.53 -16.04
C PRO A 29 -9.10 -6.93 -16.13
N GLN A 30 -8.62 -7.33 -17.32
CA GLN A 30 -7.96 -8.62 -17.54
C GLN A 30 -6.70 -8.80 -16.67
N ARG A 31 -6.01 -7.72 -16.32
CA ARG A 31 -4.83 -7.77 -15.43
C ARG A 31 -5.18 -8.19 -14.01
N ILE A 32 -6.42 -7.94 -13.59
CA ILE A 32 -6.90 -8.36 -12.27
C ILE A 32 -6.94 -9.88 -12.19
N GLY A 33 -7.51 -10.53 -13.21
CA GLY A 33 -7.54 -11.99 -13.30
C GLY A 33 -6.14 -12.60 -13.38
N LEU A 34 -5.23 -12.00 -14.16
CA LEU A 34 -3.84 -12.46 -14.25
C LEU A 34 -3.11 -12.32 -12.90
N ALA A 35 -3.26 -11.20 -12.20
CA ALA A 35 -2.68 -11.01 -10.87
C ALA A 35 -3.28 -11.97 -9.85
N THR A 36 -4.59 -12.22 -9.90
CA THR A 36 -5.26 -13.23 -9.06
C THR A 36 -4.62 -14.61 -9.28
N GLY A 37 -4.54 -15.08 -10.53
CA GLY A 37 -3.91 -16.36 -10.85
C GLY A 37 -2.43 -16.43 -10.46
N TYR A 38 -1.70 -15.33 -10.60
CA TYR A 38 -0.32 -15.25 -10.14
C TYR A 38 -0.22 -15.44 -8.62
N LEU A 39 -0.99 -14.71 -7.82
CA LEU A 39 -0.99 -14.82 -6.36
C LEU A 39 -1.41 -16.22 -5.89
N GLU A 40 -2.41 -16.82 -6.54
CA GLU A 40 -2.85 -18.21 -6.27
C GLU A 40 -1.76 -19.22 -6.62
N SER A 41 -1.03 -19.01 -7.72
CA SER A 41 0.11 -19.86 -8.10
C SER A 41 1.24 -19.85 -7.08
N LYS A 42 1.33 -18.78 -6.25
CA LYS A 42 2.28 -18.68 -5.14
C LYS A 42 1.77 -19.34 -3.86
N GLY A 43 0.59 -19.95 -3.87
CA GLY A 43 0.03 -20.70 -2.75
C GLY A 43 -0.77 -19.84 -1.76
N PHE A 44 -1.27 -18.69 -2.17
CA PHE A 44 -2.16 -17.83 -1.38
C PHE A 44 -3.60 -17.95 -1.86
N ARG A 45 -4.55 -17.72 -0.98
CA ARG A 45 -5.95 -17.52 -1.36
C ARG A 45 -6.13 -16.07 -1.79
N VAL A 46 -6.94 -15.82 -2.80
CA VAL A 46 -7.23 -14.45 -3.24
C VAL A 46 -8.70 -14.12 -3.04
N ARG A 47 -8.94 -12.96 -2.42
CA ARG A 47 -10.27 -12.38 -2.24
C ARG A 47 -10.34 -11.05 -2.97
N HIS A 48 -11.45 -10.77 -3.63
CA HIS A 48 -11.73 -9.46 -4.20
C HIS A 48 -12.62 -8.67 -3.26
N ALA A 49 -12.33 -7.38 -3.07
CA ALA A 49 -13.23 -6.46 -2.40
C ALA A 49 -14.57 -6.38 -3.14
N SER A 50 -15.66 -6.10 -2.43
CA SER A 50 -17.02 -6.12 -2.98
C SER A 50 -17.22 -5.15 -4.15
N HIS A 51 -16.53 -3.99 -4.13
CA HIS A 51 -16.59 -2.98 -5.16
C HIS A 51 -15.29 -2.88 -5.97
N LEU A 52 -14.51 -3.98 -6.03
CA LEU A 52 -13.24 -4.01 -6.74
C LEU A 52 -13.39 -3.56 -8.19
N ASN A 53 -12.60 -2.56 -8.58
CA ASN A 53 -12.56 -2.02 -9.94
C ASN A 53 -13.89 -1.41 -10.45
N ARG A 54 -14.81 -1.08 -9.55
CA ARG A 54 -16.06 -0.42 -9.94
C ARG A 54 -15.79 0.98 -10.45
N ILE A 55 -16.48 1.35 -11.52
CA ILE A 55 -16.48 2.70 -12.07
C ILE A 55 -17.76 3.37 -11.62
N ASP A 56 -17.66 4.36 -10.76
CA ASP A 56 -18.78 5.21 -10.39
C ASP A 56 -18.53 6.64 -10.90
N THR A 57 -19.56 7.29 -11.38
CA THR A 57 -19.50 8.67 -11.87
C THR A 57 -19.74 9.68 -10.75
N ASP A 58 -20.32 9.25 -9.62
CA ASP A 58 -20.48 10.07 -8.42
C ASP A 58 -19.33 9.83 -7.44
N PRO A 59 -18.47 10.87 -7.21
CA PRO A 59 -17.33 10.73 -6.32
C PRO A 59 -17.70 10.35 -4.87
N ALA A 60 -18.83 10.80 -4.35
CA ALA A 60 -19.23 10.52 -2.97
C ALA A 60 -19.62 9.05 -2.80
N THR A 61 -20.39 8.50 -3.74
CA THR A 61 -20.73 7.08 -3.78
C THR A 61 -19.47 6.24 -3.92
N ALA A 62 -18.59 6.60 -4.86
CA ALA A 62 -17.32 5.90 -5.06
C ALA A 62 -16.44 5.90 -3.80
N ASP A 63 -16.36 7.00 -3.08
CA ASP A 63 -15.56 7.09 -1.84
C ASP A 63 -16.19 6.27 -0.70
N SER A 64 -17.52 6.25 -0.57
CA SER A 64 -18.22 5.44 0.44
C SER A 64 -18.05 3.94 0.20
N GLU A 65 -18.08 3.48 -1.06
CA GLU A 65 -17.82 2.08 -1.43
C GLU A 65 -16.38 1.66 -1.14
N LYS A 66 -15.40 2.50 -1.46
CA LYS A 66 -13.98 2.25 -1.16
C LYS A 66 -13.72 2.16 0.35
N LEU A 67 -14.38 3.01 1.14
CA LEU A 67 -14.31 2.96 2.60
C LEU A 67 -14.93 1.67 3.13
N ALA A 68 -16.11 1.29 2.62
CA ALA A 68 -16.77 0.04 3.00
C ALA A 68 -15.88 -1.17 2.71
N ASP A 69 -15.26 -1.23 1.52
CA ASP A 69 -14.32 -2.27 1.15
C ASP A 69 -13.13 -2.33 2.11
N LEU A 70 -12.48 -1.19 2.38
CA LEU A 70 -11.34 -1.15 3.29
C LEU A 70 -11.72 -1.61 4.69
N HIS A 71 -12.84 -1.10 5.23
CA HIS A 71 -13.30 -1.47 6.56
C HIS A 71 -13.70 -2.94 6.65
N GLU A 72 -14.33 -3.50 5.61
CA GLU A 72 -14.65 -4.92 5.53
C GLU A 72 -13.37 -5.75 5.56
N LEU A 73 -12.40 -5.43 4.68
CA LEU A 73 -11.17 -6.18 4.57
C LEU A 73 -10.30 -6.10 5.84
N PHE A 74 -10.26 -4.95 6.51
CA PHE A 74 -9.55 -4.85 7.79
C PHE A 74 -10.28 -5.63 8.91
N ARG A 75 -11.61 -5.68 8.90
CA ARG A 75 -12.40 -6.38 9.92
C ARG A 75 -12.33 -7.90 9.78
N ASP A 76 -12.21 -8.41 8.56
CA ASP A 76 -12.25 -9.84 8.29
C ASP A 76 -10.99 -10.55 8.81
N PRO A 77 -11.08 -11.46 9.79
CA PRO A 77 -9.92 -12.16 10.35
C PRO A 77 -9.24 -13.12 9.35
N GLU A 78 -9.95 -13.52 8.27
CA GLU A 78 -9.39 -14.39 7.25
C GLU A 78 -8.51 -13.64 6.25
N VAL A 79 -8.56 -12.30 6.21
CA VAL A 79 -7.70 -11.47 5.36
C VAL A 79 -6.41 -11.14 6.10
N HIS A 80 -5.26 -11.44 5.49
CA HIS A 80 -3.92 -11.24 6.06
C HIS A 80 -3.18 -10.07 5.40
N ALA A 81 -3.43 -9.85 4.10
CA ALA A 81 -2.87 -8.73 3.37
C ALA A 81 -3.91 -8.09 2.45
N ILE A 82 -3.76 -6.79 2.22
CA ILE A 82 -4.53 -6.01 1.25
C ILE A 82 -3.54 -5.47 0.22
N VAL A 83 -3.67 -5.92 -1.03
CA VAL A 83 -2.87 -5.45 -2.17
C VAL A 83 -3.75 -4.56 -3.03
N CYS A 84 -3.33 -3.32 -3.22
CA CYS A 84 -4.07 -2.37 -4.04
C CYS A 84 -3.97 -2.70 -5.52
N LEU A 85 -5.02 -2.41 -6.31
CA LEU A 85 -5.01 -2.62 -7.76
C LEU A 85 -4.01 -1.72 -8.45
N ARG A 86 -4.08 -0.43 -8.13
CA ARG A 86 -3.23 0.62 -8.70
C ARG A 86 -3.35 1.92 -7.89
N GLY A 87 -2.46 2.85 -8.15
CA GLY A 87 -2.57 4.23 -7.74
C GLY A 87 -3.57 5.04 -8.58
N GLY A 88 -3.34 6.32 -8.68
CA GLY A 88 -4.19 7.25 -9.43
C GLY A 88 -4.57 8.46 -8.60
N ALA A 89 -5.84 8.56 -8.19
CA ALA A 89 -6.31 9.63 -7.33
C ALA A 89 -7.47 9.17 -6.43
N GLY A 90 -7.59 9.80 -5.26
CA GLY A 90 -8.77 9.69 -4.41
C GLY A 90 -8.52 9.08 -3.04
N SER A 91 -7.43 8.35 -2.83
CA SER A 91 -7.18 7.71 -1.53
C SER A 91 -7.06 8.72 -0.38
N SER A 92 -6.56 9.92 -0.65
CA SER A 92 -6.47 11.00 0.34
C SER A 92 -7.84 11.50 0.84
N ARG A 93 -8.91 11.37 0.04
CA ARG A 93 -10.27 11.78 0.47
C ARG A 93 -10.86 10.83 1.51
N LEU A 94 -10.37 9.59 1.56
CA LEU A 94 -10.82 8.57 2.50
C LEU A 94 -10.31 8.82 3.93
N LEU A 95 -9.18 9.53 4.09
CA LEU A 95 -8.45 9.67 5.34
C LEU A 95 -9.31 10.18 6.51
N SER A 96 -10.19 11.16 6.25
CA SER A 96 -11.04 11.74 7.30
C SER A 96 -12.19 10.84 7.75
N GLN A 97 -12.46 9.77 7.03
CA GLN A 97 -13.59 8.87 7.24
C GLN A 97 -13.15 7.43 7.59
N LEU A 98 -11.84 7.15 7.61
CA LEU A 98 -11.32 5.86 8.01
C LEU A 98 -11.59 5.58 9.49
N ASP A 99 -12.02 4.37 9.80
CA ASP A 99 -12.05 3.86 11.17
C ASP A 99 -10.64 3.38 11.56
N TYR A 100 -9.85 4.32 12.06
CA TYR A 100 -8.49 4.04 12.52
C TYR A 100 -8.45 3.09 13.72
N SER A 101 -9.51 3.07 14.54
CA SER A 101 -9.61 2.15 15.68
C SER A 101 -9.77 0.70 15.22
N LEU A 102 -10.61 0.50 14.19
CA LEU A 102 -10.75 -0.79 13.53
C LEU A 102 -9.42 -1.26 12.93
N ILE A 103 -8.72 -0.37 12.22
CA ILE A 103 -7.42 -0.69 11.59
C ILE A 103 -6.36 -1.04 12.63
N ALA A 104 -6.28 -0.27 13.71
CA ALA A 104 -5.35 -0.52 14.81
C ALA A 104 -5.60 -1.86 15.52
N ALA A 105 -6.88 -2.24 15.66
CA ALA A 105 -7.27 -3.50 16.28
C ALA A 105 -7.03 -4.73 15.37
N ASN A 106 -6.90 -4.52 14.05
CA ASN A 106 -6.74 -5.57 13.06
C ASN A 106 -5.56 -5.27 12.12
N PRO A 107 -4.31 -5.26 12.61
CA PRO A 107 -3.16 -4.92 11.82
C PRO A 107 -2.95 -5.93 10.68
N LYS A 108 -2.91 -5.45 9.44
CA LYS A 108 -2.72 -6.24 8.23
C LYS A 108 -1.66 -5.61 7.34
N ILE A 109 -1.05 -6.41 6.48
CA ILE A 109 -0.19 -5.92 5.41
C ILE A 109 -1.04 -5.08 4.45
N LEU A 110 -0.64 -3.83 4.19
CA LEU A 110 -1.22 -2.97 3.15
C LEU A 110 -0.14 -2.64 2.14
N VAL A 111 -0.35 -3.03 0.88
CA VAL A 111 0.63 -2.84 -0.20
C VAL A 111 0.11 -1.88 -1.25
N GLY A 112 0.94 -0.90 -1.60
CA GLY A 112 0.70 0.00 -2.71
C GLY A 112 1.60 1.22 -2.66
N TYR A 113 1.69 1.95 -3.77
CA TYR A 113 2.51 3.15 -3.91
C TYR A 113 1.76 4.25 -4.69
N SER A 114 2.41 5.36 -5.01
CA SER A 114 1.78 6.51 -5.68
C SER A 114 0.68 7.12 -4.81
N ASP A 115 -0.55 7.25 -5.28
CA ASP A 115 -1.68 7.79 -4.52
C ASP A 115 -1.96 7.00 -3.22
N ILE A 116 -1.73 5.69 -3.22
CA ILE A 116 -1.89 4.82 -2.04
C ILE A 116 -0.95 5.23 -0.90
N THR A 117 0.13 5.91 -1.19
CA THR A 117 1.05 6.41 -0.17
C THR A 117 0.36 7.35 0.81
N ALA A 118 -0.60 8.16 0.34
CA ALA A 118 -1.37 9.03 1.23
C ALA A 118 -2.16 8.20 2.26
N LEU A 119 -2.79 7.10 1.81
CA LEU A 119 -3.51 6.17 2.66
C LEU A 119 -2.58 5.49 3.68
N SER A 120 -1.47 4.91 3.20
CA SER A 120 -0.48 4.23 4.06
C SER A 120 0.09 5.16 5.12
N LEU A 121 0.46 6.39 4.75
CA LEU A 121 1.00 7.37 5.69
C LEU A 121 -0.05 7.88 6.69
N GLY A 122 -1.30 8.08 6.26
CA GLY A 122 -2.40 8.47 7.15
C GLY A 122 -2.69 7.38 8.20
N ILE A 123 -2.71 6.12 7.79
CA ILE A 123 -2.86 4.97 8.68
C ILE A 123 -1.66 4.91 9.64
N PHE A 124 -0.43 4.96 9.13
CA PHE A 124 0.77 4.92 9.97
C PHE A 124 0.80 6.06 10.99
N ALA A 125 0.51 7.29 10.57
CA ALA A 125 0.54 8.46 11.45
C ALA A 125 -0.45 8.36 12.61
N THR A 126 -1.58 7.69 12.39
CA THR A 126 -2.66 7.60 13.37
C THR A 126 -2.58 6.32 14.23
N THR A 127 -2.22 5.20 13.62
CA THR A 127 -2.26 3.88 14.28
C THR A 127 -0.88 3.29 14.56
N GLY A 128 0.17 3.77 13.90
CA GLY A 128 1.52 3.17 13.93
C GLY A 128 1.68 1.96 13.01
N LEU A 129 0.63 1.53 12.28
CA LEU A 129 0.70 0.38 11.39
C LEU A 129 1.59 0.68 10.18
N VAL A 130 2.64 -0.12 10.00
CA VAL A 130 3.57 -0.02 8.87
C VAL A 130 2.90 -0.53 7.60
N GLY A 131 2.89 0.31 6.55
CA GLY A 131 2.49 -0.08 5.20
C GLY A 131 3.69 -0.40 4.32
N PHE A 132 3.44 -1.07 3.21
CA PHE A 132 4.46 -1.49 2.25
C PHE A 132 4.32 -0.73 0.94
N SER A 133 5.35 0.03 0.58
CA SER A 133 5.43 0.67 -0.75
C SER A 133 5.96 -0.36 -1.74
N GLY A 134 5.08 -0.97 -2.51
CA GLY A 134 5.44 -2.09 -3.37
C GLY A 134 4.48 -2.31 -4.54
N PRO A 135 4.79 -3.31 -5.39
CA PRO A 135 4.04 -3.67 -6.59
C PRO A 135 2.55 -3.85 -6.31
N MET A 136 1.71 -3.38 -7.26
CA MET A 136 0.26 -3.46 -7.17
C MET A 136 -0.31 -4.43 -8.20
N ALA A 137 -1.51 -4.94 -7.94
CA ALA A 137 -2.08 -6.06 -8.68
C ALA A 137 -2.21 -5.79 -10.18
N ALA A 138 -2.79 -4.65 -10.59
CA ALA A 138 -3.03 -4.34 -11.99
C ALA A 138 -1.90 -3.52 -12.66
N THR A 139 -0.81 -3.26 -11.94
CA THR A 139 0.37 -2.56 -12.47
C THR A 139 1.52 -3.51 -12.74
N GLU A 140 2.03 -4.23 -11.74
CA GLU A 140 3.20 -5.10 -11.87
C GLU A 140 2.90 -6.58 -11.62
N LEU A 141 2.00 -6.91 -10.64
CA LEU A 141 1.83 -8.30 -10.21
C LEU A 141 1.07 -9.19 -11.20
N TRP A 142 0.48 -8.62 -12.24
CA TRP A 142 -0.12 -9.41 -13.31
C TRP A 142 0.93 -10.11 -14.21
N GLU A 143 2.17 -9.57 -14.25
CA GLU A 143 3.34 -10.11 -14.95
C GLU A 143 4.62 -9.57 -14.29
N PRO A 144 4.96 -10.03 -13.07
CA PRO A 144 6.09 -9.49 -12.34
C PRO A 144 7.42 -9.95 -12.94
N SER A 145 8.41 -9.05 -12.96
CA SER A 145 9.79 -9.43 -13.27
C SER A 145 10.35 -10.32 -12.16
N PRO A 146 11.38 -11.15 -12.44
CA PRO A 146 12.04 -11.95 -11.41
C PRO A 146 12.55 -11.11 -10.22
N TYR A 147 13.07 -9.92 -10.50
CA TYR A 147 13.49 -8.97 -9.46
C TYR A 147 12.32 -8.50 -8.59
N THR A 148 11.22 -8.09 -9.22
CA THR A 148 9.99 -7.67 -8.53
C THR A 148 9.45 -8.80 -7.65
N GLU A 149 9.40 -10.01 -8.19
CA GLU A 149 8.90 -11.19 -7.51
C GLU A 149 9.75 -11.52 -6.27
N GLU A 150 11.07 -11.56 -6.41
CA GLU A 150 11.99 -11.87 -5.32
C GLU A 150 11.84 -10.90 -4.15
N HIS A 151 11.87 -9.60 -4.44
CA HIS A 151 11.79 -8.57 -3.40
C HIS A 151 10.38 -8.45 -2.80
N PHE A 152 9.34 -8.60 -3.60
CA PHE A 152 7.95 -8.56 -3.12
C PHE A 152 7.69 -9.67 -2.10
N TRP A 153 8.01 -10.90 -2.46
CA TRP A 153 7.79 -12.02 -1.55
C TRP A 153 8.76 -12.01 -0.37
N GLY A 154 10.02 -11.68 -0.58
CA GLY A 154 10.97 -11.54 0.51
C GLY A 154 10.46 -10.59 1.58
N MET A 155 10.01 -9.39 1.19
CA MET A 155 9.49 -8.38 2.12
C MET A 155 8.22 -8.79 2.85
N LEU A 156 7.35 -9.59 2.24
CA LEU A 156 6.05 -9.92 2.82
C LEU A 156 6.03 -11.25 3.58
N THR A 157 6.97 -12.16 3.32
CA THR A 157 6.97 -13.51 3.91
C THR A 157 8.15 -13.78 4.85
N ASP A 158 9.20 -12.95 4.82
CA ASP A 158 10.39 -13.11 5.66
C ASP A 158 10.60 -11.87 6.53
N PRO A 159 10.34 -11.97 7.85
CA PRO A 159 10.54 -10.84 8.78
C PRO A 159 11.98 -10.31 8.83
N ASP A 160 12.95 -11.17 8.51
CA ASP A 160 14.38 -10.85 8.55
C ASP A 160 14.94 -10.45 7.17
N TYR A 161 14.08 -10.27 6.19
CA TYR A 161 14.48 -9.91 4.83
C TYR A 161 15.22 -8.57 4.78
N SER A 162 16.50 -8.62 4.40
CA SER A 162 17.42 -7.48 4.41
C SER A 162 18.30 -7.38 3.17
N LYS A 163 17.83 -7.85 2.02
CA LYS A 163 18.62 -7.72 0.78
C LYS A 163 18.78 -6.26 0.37
N GLU A 164 20.00 -5.89 0.02
CA GLU A 164 20.25 -4.61 -0.64
C GLU A 164 19.47 -4.55 -1.95
N MET A 165 18.69 -3.46 -2.12
CA MET A 165 18.06 -3.15 -3.40
C MET A 165 19.17 -2.75 -4.38
N LEU A 166 19.67 -3.72 -5.13
CA LEU A 166 20.67 -3.48 -6.16
C LEU A 166 20.08 -2.55 -7.21
N ASN A 167 20.85 -1.53 -7.59
CA ASN A 167 20.53 -0.71 -8.75
C ASN A 167 20.33 -1.64 -9.96
N ASN A 168 19.11 -1.68 -10.47
CA ASN A 168 18.85 -2.35 -11.73
C ASN A 168 19.77 -1.74 -12.79
N ALA A 169 20.56 -2.55 -13.48
CA ALA A 169 21.50 -2.11 -14.51
C ALA A 169 20.85 -1.27 -15.64
N LEU A 170 19.51 -1.31 -15.73
CA LEU A 170 18.70 -0.55 -16.69
C LEU A 170 18.17 0.78 -16.11
N GLN A 171 18.30 1.04 -14.83
CA GLN A 171 17.85 2.28 -14.18
C GLN A 171 19.00 2.87 -13.37
N HIS A 172 19.67 3.87 -13.92
CA HIS A 172 20.70 4.62 -13.20
C HIS A 172 20.05 5.50 -12.13
N THR A 173 20.10 5.07 -10.87
CA THR A 173 19.80 5.96 -9.75
C THR A 173 20.99 6.86 -9.51
N LYS A 174 20.76 8.17 -9.57
CA LYS A 174 21.77 9.17 -9.22
C LYS A 174 21.55 9.59 -7.78
N CYS A 175 22.51 9.34 -6.91
CA CYS A 175 22.51 9.92 -5.59
C CYS A 175 22.70 11.45 -5.70
N ILE A 176 21.69 12.22 -5.30
CA ILE A 176 21.72 13.69 -5.34
C ILE A 176 22.39 14.25 -4.08
N ARG A 177 22.26 13.57 -2.95
CA ARG A 177 22.93 13.89 -1.69
C ARG A 177 23.34 12.60 -0.99
N PRO A 178 24.64 12.34 -0.78
CA PRO A 178 25.07 11.22 0.04
C PRO A 178 24.73 11.51 1.51
N GLY A 179 24.14 10.53 2.19
CA GLY A 179 23.79 10.57 3.60
C GLY A 179 23.42 9.18 4.08
N ARG A 180 23.46 8.99 5.39
CA ARG A 180 22.96 7.78 6.05
C ARG A 180 21.62 8.14 6.68
N GLU A 181 20.58 7.41 6.33
CA GLU A 181 19.28 7.50 6.98
C GLU A 181 19.04 6.22 7.78
N GLU A 182 18.55 6.38 9.00
CA GLU A 182 18.15 5.27 9.87
C GLU A 182 16.74 5.52 10.35
N GLY A 183 15.80 4.61 9.99
CA GLY A 183 14.41 4.72 10.45
C GLY A 183 13.42 3.85 9.69
N PRO A 184 12.20 3.69 10.23
CA PRO A 184 11.17 2.78 9.67
C PRO A 184 10.57 3.24 8.34
N LEU A 185 10.87 4.46 7.88
CA LEU A 185 10.39 5.02 6.60
C LEU A 185 11.47 5.02 5.52
N ASP A 186 12.54 4.31 5.76
CA ASP A 186 13.62 4.20 4.84
C ASP A 186 13.20 3.42 3.60
N ARG A 187 13.54 3.97 2.44
CA ARG A 187 13.67 3.35 1.12
C ARG A 187 12.51 3.51 0.15
N GLY A 188 12.65 4.52 -0.65
CA GLY A 188 12.13 4.47 -2.00
C GLY A 188 10.77 5.09 -2.26
N VAL A 189 10.34 6.07 -1.49
CA VAL A 189 9.12 6.81 -1.82
C VAL A 189 9.47 8.03 -2.66
N THR A 190 9.32 7.92 -3.97
CA THR A 190 9.40 9.07 -4.88
C THR A 190 8.03 9.73 -4.94
N PHE A 191 7.85 10.88 -4.27
CA PHE A 191 6.64 11.66 -4.39
C PHE A 191 6.72 12.63 -5.57
N ARG A 192 5.87 12.44 -6.56
CA ARG A 192 5.35 13.51 -7.39
C ARG A 192 3.85 13.58 -7.19
N CYS A 193 3.38 14.46 -6.34
CA CYS A 193 1.96 14.74 -6.22
C CYS A 193 1.68 16.15 -6.72
N SER A 194 0.81 16.26 -7.72
CA SER A 194 0.43 17.52 -8.35
C SER A 194 -0.81 18.18 -7.72
N HIS A 195 -1.25 17.74 -6.52
CA HIS A 195 -2.44 18.26 -5.86
C HIS A 195 -2.21 18.64 -4.40
N PRO A 196 -2.98 19.59 -3.85
CA PRO A 196 -2.65 20.26 -2.61
C PRO A 196 -2.70 19.33 -1.38
N TRP A 197 -1.59 19.17 -0.77
CA TRP A 197 -1.30 18.40 0.44
C TRP A 197 -1.88 19.01 1.73
N SER A 198 -2.79 19.97 1.62
CA SER A 198 -3.29 20.72 2.76
C SER A 198 -3.87 19.86 3.88
N ALA A 199 -4.57 18.77 3.54
CA ALA A 199 -5.15 17.86 4.54
C ALA A 199 -4.11 16.98 5.26
N LEU A 200 -3.02 16.59 4.57
CA LEU A 200 -1.92 15.83 5.16
C LEU A 200 -0.97 16.70 5.98
N LEU A 201 -0.82 17.97 5.59
CA LEU A 201 0.05 18.95 6.27
C LEU A 201 -0.52 19.41 7.61
N THR A 202 -1.77 19.17 7.92
CA THR A 202 -2.38 19.49 9.22
C THR A 202 -2.12 18.43 10.30
N CYS A 203 -1.59 17.25 9.94
CA CYS A 203 -1.18 16.24 10.92
C CYS A 203 0.24 16.51 11.45
N PRO A 204 0.44 16.92 12.71
CA PRO A 204 1.76 17.28 13.25
C PRO A 204 2.79 16.14 13.16
N THR A 205 2.33 14.90 13.23
CA THR A 205 3.17 13.70 13.15
C THR A 205 3.67 13.46 11.73
N LEU A 206 2.82 13.72 10.73
CA LEU A 206 3.21 13.64 9.33
C LEU A 206 4.17 14.77 8.94
N MET A 207 3.97 16.00 9.48
CA MET A 207 4.86 17.13 9.24
C MET A 207 6.29 16.85 9.68
N ALA A 208 6.48 16.18 10.81
CA ALA A 208 7.80 15.79 11.28
C ALA A 208 8.49 14.76 10.36
N GLN A 209 7.72 13.91 9.70
CA GLN A 209 8.24 12.91 8.77
C GLN A 209 8.50 13.48 7.37
N PHE A 210 7.67 14.43 6.91
CA PHE A 210 7.89 15.15 5.64
C PHE A 210 9.05 16.15 5.68
N SER A 211 9.45 16.63 6.85
CA SER A 211 10.65 17.49 6.98
C SER A 211 11.92 16.77 6.56
N PHE A 212 11.97 15.44 6.70
CA PHE A 212 13.08 14.61 6.23
C PHE A 212 13.10 14.43 4.70
N LEU A 213 11.96 14.56 4.03
CA LEU A 213 11.86 14.43 2.56
C LEU A 213 12.17 15.76 1.81
N LYS A 214 12.26 16.87 2.52
CA LYS A 214 12.64 18.18 1.95
C LYS A 214 14.14 18.48 2.01
N MET A 215 14.94 17.67 2.65
CA MET A 215 16.40 17.71 2.65
C MET A 215 16.95 16.67 1.69
#